data_eec389b1e3c275b68ce6022f97aa2f65
#
_entry.id   eec389b1e3c275b68ce6022f97aa2f65
#
_cell.length_a   1.000
_cell.length_b   1.000
_cell.length_c   1.000
_cell.angle_alpha   90.00
_cell.angle_beta   90.00
_cell.angle_gamma   90.00
#
_symmetry.space_group_name_H-M   'P 1'
#
loop_
_entity.id
_entity.type
_entity.pdbx_description
1 polymer ?
#
loop_
_entity_poly.entity_id
_entity_poly.type
_entity_poly.pdbx_seq_one_letter_code
_entity_poly.pdbx_strand_id
1 'polypeptide(L)'
;VKVQEKIKDKVIIVPRVYTNKPRTTGVGYKGMLHQPDPEKKPDLLAGLVAIRKMHIDVMQETHLAPADEMLYPENYWYLSDVLSYVAVGARSVENQQHRLVSSGIDVPVGMKNPTSGDYSVMLNSVVAAQSKQTFIYRSWEVNTPGNPLTHTILRGAVNKHGQTIPNYHYEDLIRLYNMYMSRSLENPAVIVDANHSNSGKQYLEQIRIVKEVLHSCKHSADVKKLVKGVMVESYIEPGNQKVGEGIYGKSITDACLGWNESEKLLYDIADLV
;
A
#
# COMPACT_ATOMS: atom_id res chain seq x y z
N VAL A 1 18.73 -5.16 2.75
CA VAL A 1 19.99 -4.89 2.04
C VAL A 1 20.46 -6.13 1.32
N LYS A 2 20.93 -7.20 2.00
CA LYS A 2 21.53 -8.42 1.37
C LYS A 2 20.63 -9.06 0.29
N VAL A 3 19.32 -9.11 0.49
CA VAL A 3 18.39 -9.64 -0.53
C VAL A 3 18.34 -8.70 -1.72
N GLN A 4 18.14 -7.38 -1.49
CA GLN A 4 18.07 -6.39 -2.58
C GLN A 4 19.33 -6.39 -3.44
N GLU A 5 20.52 -6.51 -2.86
CA GLU A 5 21.77 -6.58 -3.62
C GLU A 5 21.80 -7.75 -4.61
N LYS A 6 21.20 -8.89 -4.23
CA LYS A 6 21.16 -10.10 -5.08
C LYS A 6 20.13 -10.04 -6.20
N ILE A 7 19.05 -9.26 -6.02
CA ILE A 7 17.91 -9.23 -6.96
C ILE A 7 17.66 -7.86 -7.59
N LYS A 8 18.52 -6.87 -7.33
CA LYS A 8 18.34 -5.45 -7.74
C LYS A 8 18.15 -5.24 -9.25
N ASP A 9 18.70 -6.12 -10.08
CA ASP A 9 18.58 -6.03 -11.54
C ASP A 9 17.21 -6.54 -12.04
N LYS A 10 16.43 -7.17 -11.18
CA LYS A 10 15.12 -7.77 -11.50
C LYS A 10 13.97 -7.15 -10.69
N VAL A 11 14.20 -6.84 -9.42
CA VAL A 11 13.16 -6.42 -8.47
C VAL A 11 13.63 -5.24 -7.64
N ILE A 12 12.77 -4.23 -7.51
CA ILE A 12 12.94 -3.14 -6.55
C ILE A 12 12.13 -3.46 -5.30
N ILE A 13 12.80 -3.49 -4.14
CA ILE A 13 12.14 -3.63 -2.85
C ILE A 13 11.87 -2.23 -2.28
N VAL A 14 10.61 -1.96 -1.96
CA VAL A 14 10.18 -0.73 -1.26
C VAL A 14 9.69 -1.13 0.12
N PRO A 15 10.43 -0.79 1.21
CA PRO A 15 9.99 -1.06 2.57
C PRO A 15 8.72 -0.28 2.88
N ARG A 16 7.65 -0.98 3.24
CA ARG A 16 6.39 -0.36 3.60
C ARG A 16 6.29 -0.21 5.11
N VAL A 17 6.58 0.98 5.61
CA VAL A 17 6.51 1.34 7.03
C VAL A 17 5.11 1.84 7.35
N TYR A 18 4.27 0.97 7.92
CA TYR A 18 2.86 1.28 8.14
C TYR A 18 2.65 1.91 9.52
N THR A 19 2.63 3.22 9.58
CA THR A 19 2.63 3.98 10.84
C THR A 19 1.25 4.31 11.38
N ASN A 20 0.19 4.05 10.60
CA ASN A 20 -1.19 4.38 10.96
C ASN A 20 -2.15 3.21 10.69
N LYS A 21 -3.23 3.14 11.45
CA LYS A 21 -4.34 2.21 11.21
C LYS A 21 -5.66 3.00 11.14
N PRO A 22 -6.54 2.73 10.14
CA PRO A 22 -7.79 3.46 9.95
C PRO A 22 -8.86 3.02 10.96
N ARG A 23 -8.65 3.32 12.23
CA ARG A 23 -9.53 2.95 13.35
C ARG A 23 -10.15 4.19 13.97
N THR A 24 -11.45 4.35 13.79
CA THR A 24 -12.23 5.48 14.31
C THR A 24 -13.24 5.07 15.39
N THR A 25 -13.38 3.79 15.68
CA THR A 25 -14.34 3.27 16.68
C THR A 25 -13.86 3.39 18.13
N GLY A 26 -12.65 3.90 18.34
CA GLY A 26 -12.05 4.01 19.68
C GLY A 26 -11.44 2.72 20.21
N VAL A 27 -11.56 1.61 19.48
CA VAL A 27 -11.05 0.29 19.89
C VAL A 27 -9.81 -0.09 19.09
N GLY A 28 -8.81 -0.66 19.78
CA GLY A 28 -7.59 -1.21 19.20
C GLY A 28 -6.49 -0.17 18.92
N TYR A 29 -5.29 -0.67 18.71
CA TYR A 29 -4.09 0.13 18.45
C TYR A 29 -4.22 0.91 17.13
N LYS A 30 -4.03 2.24 17.20
CA LYS A 30 -4.21 3.16 16.07
C LYS A 30 -2.94 3.40 15.23
N GLY A 31 -1.84 2.77 15.60
CA GLY A 31 -0.55 2.96 14.95
C GLY A 31 0.36 3.93 15.71
N MET A 32 1.62 3.92 15.29
CA MET A 32 2.72 4.68 15.94
C MET A 32 2.47 6.19 15.97
N LEU A 33 1.82 6.76 14.96
CA LEU A 33 1.49 8.18 14.94
C LEU A 33 0.67 8.61 16.15
N HIS A 34 -0.28 7.79 16.60
CA HIS A 34 -1.15 8.13 17.72
C HIS A 34 -0.57 7.67 19.06
N GLN A 35 0.18 6.58 19.03
CA GLN A 35 0.63 5.89 20.23
C GLN A 35 1.97 5.20 19.91
N PRO A 36 3.10 5.94 20.00
CA PRO A 36 4.42 5.41 19.64
C PRO A 36 4.84 4.22 20.52
N ASP A 37 4.39 4.22 21.77
CA ASP A 37 4.51 3.08 22.67
C ASP A 37 3.11 2.48 22.89
N PRO A 38 2.82 1.26 22.37
CA PRO A 38 1.49 0.66 22.42
C PRO A 38 0.98 0.37 23.83
N GLU A 39 1.86 0.40 24.87
CA GLU A 39 1.51 0.16 26.26
C GLU A 39 1.25 1.46 27.04
N LYS A 40 1.58 2.63 26.45
CA LYS A 40 1.37 3.94 27.06
C LYS A 40 0.13 4.66 26.53
N LYS A 41 -0.20 5.78 27.15
CA LYS A 41 -1.28 6.66 26.67
C LYS A 41 -0.92 7.25 25.30
N PRO A 42 -1.93 7.55 24.44
CA PRO A 42 -1.71 8.24 23.19
C PRO A 42 -0.96 9.56 23.37
N ASP A 43 0.02 9.81 22.50
CA ASP A 43 0.78 11.06 22.40
C ASP A 43 1.07 11.34 20.91
N LEU A 44 0.28 12.24 20.33
CA LEU A 44 0.35 12.53 18.90
C LEU A 44 1.65 13.27 18.51
N LEU A 45 2.17 14.15 19.40
CA LEU A 45 3.40 14.87 19.10
C LEU A 45 4.61 13.94 19.13
N ALA A 46 4.72 13.12 20.17
CA ALA A 46 5.73 12.07 20.21
C ALA A 46 5.57 11.08 19.03
N GLY A 47 4.33 10.80 18.63
CA GLY A 47 4.02 9.97 17.47
C GLY A 47 4.55 10.54 16.15
N LEU A 48 4.38 11.84 15.89
CA LEU A 48 4.94 12.50 14.69
C LEU A 48 6.46 12.39 14.63
N VAL A 49 7.14 12.59 15.76
CA VAL A 49 8.60 12.42 15.86
C VAL A 49 9.00 10.97 15.61
N ALA A 50 8.27 10.01 16.22
CA ALA A 50 8.57 8.59 16.10
C ALA A 50 8.41 8.07 14.67
N ILE A 51 7.32 8.43 13.96
CA ILE A 51 7.12 7.98 12.58
C ILE A 51 8.19 8.54 11.65
N ARG A 52 8.54 9.82 11.78
CA ARG A 52 9.59 10.42 10.97
C ARG A 52 10.94 9.76 11.23
N LYS A 53 11.30 9.57 12.50
CA LYS A 53 12.54 8.87 12.88
C LYS A 53 12.59 7.47 12.28
N MET A 54 11.51 6.70 12.37
CA MET A 54 11.45 5.35 11.81
C MET A 54 11.71 5.33 10.29
N HIS A 55 11.12 6.26 9.53
CA HIS A 55 11.37 6.34 8.09
C HIS A 55 12.82 6.69 7.78
N ILE A 56 13.41 7.63 8.53
CA ILE A 56 14.83 8.00 8.40
C ILE A 56 15.74 6.81 8.74
N ASP A 57 15.47 6.11 9.85
CA ASP A 57 16.24 4.93 10.26
C ASP A 57 16.18 3.83 9.18
N VAL A 58 15.00 3.57 8.60
CA VAL A 58 14.86 2.62 7.48
C VAL A 58 15.74 3.01 6.30
N MET A 59 15.73 4.28 5.90
CA MET A 59 16.58 4.76 4.79
C MET A 59 18.07 4.62 5.10
N GLN A 60 18.48 5.03 6.29
CA GLN A 60 19.89 5.00 6.70
C GLN A 60 20.43 3.57 6.81
N GLU A 61 19.65 2.67 7.41
CA GLU A 61 20.08 1.28 7.65
C GLU A 61 19.97 0.40 6.39
N THR A 62 19.02 0.68 5.51
CA THR A 62 18.74 -0.20 4.37
C THR A 62 19.15 0.37 3.03
N HIS A 63 19.36 1.68 2.93
CA HIS A 63 19.51 2.42 1.67
C HIS A 63 18.33 2.25 0.71
N LEU A 64 17.16 1.91 1.25
CA LEU A 64 15.90 1.78 0.51
C LEU A 64 14.94 2.87 0.95
N ALA A 65 14.36 3.58 -0.01
CA ALA A 65 13.38 4.61 0.27
C ALA A 65 12.02 3.97 0.64
N PRO A 66 11.45 4.28 1.81
CA PRO A 66 10.24 3.64 2.32
C PRO A 66 8.96 4.17 1.68
N ALA A 67 7.88 3.41 1.92
CA ALA A 67 6.50 3.80 1.61
C ALA A 67 5.64 3.84 2.87
N ASP A 68 4.61 4.68 2.86
CA ASP A 68 3.56 4.69 3.90
C ASP A 68 2.17 4.94 3.29
N GLU A 69 1.13 4.73 4.08
CA GLU A 69 -0.24 5.07 3.71
C GLU A 69 -0.57 6.49 4.16
N MET A 70 -1.02 7.33 3.23
CA MET A 70 -1.57 8.64 3.54
C MET A 70 -2.97 8.49 4.15
N LEU A 71 -3.03 8.16 5.44
CA LEU A 71 -4.32 8.08 6.15
C LEU A 71 -4.92 9.45 6.41
N TYR A 72 -4.08 10.42 6.73
CA TYR A 72 -4.42 11.82 6.95
C TYR A 72 -3.58 12.70 6.01
N PRO A 73 -4.19 13.38 5.03
CA PRO A 73 -3.46 14.23 4.08
C PRO A 73 -2.56 15.26 4.74
N GLU A 74 -2.99 15.84 5.86
CA GLU A 74 -2.21 16.84 6.62
C GLU A 74 -0.89 16.29 7.15
N ASN A 75 -0.82 14.99 7.43
CA ASN A 75 0.37 14.36 8.00
C ASN A 75 1.42 14.00 6.94
N TYR A 76 1.05 13.98 5.66
CA TYR A 76 1.97 13.70 4.56
C TYR A 76 3.21 14.58 4.60
N TRP A 77 3.06 15.87 4.93
CA TRP A 77 4.17 16.83 4.98
C TRP A 77 5.30 16.46 5.94
N TYR A 78 4.99 15.72 7.00
CA TYR A 78 6.01 15.27 7.95
C TYR A 78 6.88 14.12 7.41
N LEU A 79 6.50 13.54 6.27
CA LEU A 79 7.14 12.38 5.66
C LEU A 79 7.48 12.61 4.17
N SER A 80 7.05 13.71 3.56
CA SER A 80 7.10 13.93 2.11
C SER A 80 8.51 13.82 1.50
N ASP A 81 9.54 14.21 2.26
CA ASP A 81 10.94 14.19 1.84
C ASP A 81 11.64 12.82 2.07
N VAL A 82 10.96 11.86 2.69
CA VAL A 82 11.53 10.54 2.99
C VAL A 82 10.75 9.38 2.34
N LEU A 83 9.58 9.65 1.74
CA LEU A 83 8.78 8.64 1.07
C LEU A 83 9.12 8.53 -0.41
N SER A 84 9.22 7.31 -0.93
CA SER A 84 9.30 7.01 -2.36
C SER A 84 7.97 6.57 -2.97
N TYR A 85 6.99 6.29 -2.14
CA TYR A 85 5.68 5.78 -2.55
C TYR A 85 4.64 6.09 -1.48
N VAL A 86 3.44 6.45 -1.92
CA VAL A 86 2.29 6.72 -1.05
C VAL A 86 1.12 5.83 -1.44
N ALA A 87 0.47 5.20 -0.47
CA ALA A 87 -0.78 4.50 -0.69
C ALA A 87 -1.98 5.29 -0.14
N VAL A 88 -3.09 5.27 -0.86
CA VAL A 88 -4.39 5.73 -0.37
C VAL A 88 -5.26 4.52 -0.08
N GLY A 89 -5.69 4.38 1.16
CA GLY A 89 -6.40 3.20 1.65
C GLY A 89 -7.83 3.07 1.12
N ALA A 90 -8.39 1.87 1.24
CA ALA A 90 -9.73 1.54 0.77
C ALA A 90 -10.88 2.37 1.39
N ARG A 91 -10.66 2.90 2.59
CA ARG A 91 -11.65 3.78 3.27
C ARG A 91 -11.46 5.25 2.94
N SER A 92 -10.34 5.61 2.33
CA SER A 92 -9.94 6.99 2.02
C SER A 92 -10.07 7.32 0.53
N VAL A 93 -10.11 6.33 -0.36
CA VAL A 93 -10.07 6.50 -1.82
C VAL A 93 -11.27 7.28 -2.38
N GLU A 94 -12.39 7.34 -1.67
CA GLU A 94 -13.57 8.14 -2.04
C GLU A 94 -13.49 9.57 -1.50
N ASN A 95 -12.59 9.85 -0.57
CA ASN A 95 -12.48 11.16 0.06
C ASN A 95 -11.86 12.18 -0.91
N GLN A 96 -12.55 13.34 -1.06
CA GLN A 96 -12.13 14.41 -1.96
C GLN A 96 -10.71 14.89 -1.67
N GLN A 97 -10.39 15.14 -0.41
CA GLN A 97 -9.10 15.72 -0.04
C GLN A 97 -7.92 14.78 -0.32
N HIS A 98 -8.09 13.47 -0.13
CA HIS A 98 -7.07 12.50 -0.52
C HIS A 98 -6.80 12.53 -2.02
N ARG A 99 -7.83 12.61 -2.85
CA ARG A 99 -7.72 12.70 -4.31
C ARG A 99 -7.02 13.99 -4.75
N LEU A 100 -7.44 15.13 -4.16
CA LEU A 100 -6.88 16.45 -4.47
C LEU A 100 -5.41 16.54 -4.05
N VAL A 101 -5.08 16.15 -2.81
CA VAL A 101 -3.69 16.17 -2.31
C VAL A 101 -2.80 15.24 -3.14
N SER A 102 -3.29 14.06 -3.53
CA SER A 102 -2.55 13.13 -4.39
C SER A 102 -2.13 13.73 -5.73
N SER A 103 -2.87 14.70 -6.27
CA SER A 103 -2.53 15.40 -7.52
C SER A 103 -1.30 16.31 -7.43
N GLY A 104 -0.86 16.62 -6.22
CA GLY A 104 0.33 17.46 -5.96
C GLY A 104 1.49 16.71 -5.30
N ILE A 105 1.42 15.38 -5.21
CA ILE A 105 2.50 14.55 -4.65
C ILE A 105 3.50 14.20 -5.76
N ASP A 106 4.79 14.36 -5.50
CA ASP A 106 5.86 14.17 -6.48
C ASP A 106 6.34 12.71 -6.63
N VAL A 107 5.77 11.79 -5.86
CA VAL A 107 6.09 10.35 -5.90
C VAL A 107 4.88 9.54 -6.36
N PRO A 108 5.05 8.27 -6.80
CA PRO A 108 3.95 7.40 -7.16
C PRO A 108 2.91 7.27 -6.04
N VAL A 109 1.62 7.40 -6.40
CA VAL A 109 0.50 7.24 -5.47
C VAL A 109 -0.38 6.07 -5.91
N GLY A 110 -0.52 5.06 -5.05
CA GLY A 110 -1.38 3.92 -5.29
C GLY A 110 -2.77 4.09 -4.66
N MET A 111 -3.81 4.09 -5.48
CA MET A 111 -5.21 4.15 -5.04
C MET A 111 -5.77 2.75 -4.83
N LYS A 112 -6.03 2.33 -3.59
CA LYS A 112 -6.68 1.04 -3.31
C LYS A 112 -8.14 1.06 -3.77
N ASN A 113 -8.63 -0.05 -4.33
CA ASN A 113 -10.06 -0.17 -4.52
C ASN A 113 -10.80 -0.06 -3.17
N PRO A 114 -12.01 0.55 -3.14
CA PRO A 114 -12.80 0.62 -1.92
C PRO A 114 -13.14 -0.78 -1.39
N THR A 115 -13.60 -0.87 -0.15
CA THR A 115 -13.95 -2.15 0.47
C THR A 115 -15.05 -2.90 -0.28
N SER A 116 -15.92 -2.19 -1.01
CA SER A 116 -16.94 -2.76 -1.90
C SER A 116 -16.34 -3.46 -3.14
N GLY A 117 -15.11 -3.14 -3.51
CA GLY A 117 -14.47 -3.67 -4.73
C GLY A 117 -14.79 -2.91 -6.01
N ASP A 118 -15.40 -1.73 -5.94
CA ASP A 118 -15.78 -0.95 -7.13
C ASP A 118 -14.57 -0.38 -7.87
N TYR A 119 -14.30 -0.91 -9.07
CA TYR A 119 -13.20 -0.46 -9.93
C TYR A 119 -13.44 0.93 -10.51
N SER A 120 -14.69 1.34 -10.71
CA SER A 120 -15.01 2.67 -11.24
C SER A 120 -14.63 3.75 -10.24
N VAL A 121 -14.95 3.54 -8.95
CA VAL A 121 -14.55 4.43 -7.87
C VAL A 121 -13.04 4.55 -7.77
N MET A 122 -12.32 3.42 -7.83
CA MET A 122 -10.86 3.39 -7.82
C MET A 122 -10.26 4.15 -9.02
N LEU A 123 -10.73 3.87 -10.23
CA LEU A 123 -10.23 4.53 -11.43
C LEU A 123 -10.58 6.02 -11.48
N ASN A 124 -11.74 6.41 -10.97
CA ASN A 124 -12.11 7.83 -10.83
C ASN A 124 -11.18 8.56 -9.85
N SER A 125 -10.67 7.89 -8.83
CA SER A 125 -9.67 8.48 -7.92
C SER A 125 -8.32 8.69 -8.63
N VAL A 126 -7.94 7.77 -9.52
CA VAL A 126 -6.74 7.93 -10.36
C VAL A 126 -6.91 9.10 -11.33
N VAL A 127 -8.06 9.20 -12.03
CA VAL A 127 -8.38 10.32 -12.91
C VAL A 127 -8.27 11.65 -12.15
N ALA A 128 -8.88 11.75 -10.98
CA ALA A 128 -8.85 12.96 -10.17
C ALA A 128 -7.42 13.36 -9.76
N ALA A 129 -6.61 12.39 -9.36
CA ALA A 129 -5.23 12.64 -8.94
C ALA A 129 -4.28 12.91 -10.13
N GLN A 130 -4.55 12.40 -11.32
CA GLN A 130 -3.79 12.73 -12.53
C GLN A 130 -4.20 14.07 -13.15
N SER A 131 -5.33 14.64 -12.73
CA SER A 131 -5.81 15.91 -13.25
C SER A 131 -5.22 17.12 -12.48
N LYS A 132 -5.08 18.25 -13.18
CA LYS A 132 -4.79 19.54 -12.53
C LYS A 132 -5.93 19.90 -11.59
N GLN A 133 -5.59 20.36 -10.39
CA GLN A 133 -6.57 20.71 -9.35
C GLN A 133 -6.28 22.08 -8.76
N THR A 134 -7.36 22.78 -8.34
CA THR A 134 -7.30 23.99 -7.52
C THR A 134 -8.18 23.78 -6.31
N PHE A 135 -7.62 23.91 -5.11
CA PHE A 135 -8.35 23.68 -3.86
C PHE A 135 -7.72 24.39 -2.68
N ILE A 136 -8.46 24.47 -1.58
CA ILE A 136 -7.91 25.04 -0.34
C ILE A 136 -7.28 23.91 0.48
N TYR A 137 -6.00 24.10 0.80
CA TYR A 137 -5.25 23.18 1.65
C TYR A 137 -4.44 23.97 2.70
N ARG A 138 -4.65 23.69 3.99
CA ARG A 138 -3.99 24.36 5.11
C ARG A 138 -4.12 25.91 5.04
N SER A 139 -5.31 26.39 4.69
CA SER A 139 -5.67 27.81 4.50
C SER A 139 -5.01 28.50 3.29
N TRP A 140 -4.39 27.78 2.39
CA TRP A 140 -3.84 28.28 1.14
C TRP A 140 -4.67 27.81 -0.06
N GLU A 141 -4.82 28.65 -1.06
CA GLU A 141 -5.24 28.19 -2.38
C GLU A 141 -4.03 27.48 -3.03
N VAL A 142 -4.23 26.23 -3.37
CA VAL A 142 -3.20 25.36 -3.94
C VAL A 142 -3.58 24.98 -5.36
N ASN A 143 -2.64 25.13 -6.29
CA ASN A 143 -2.75 24.67 -7.67
C ASN A 143 -1.78 23.51 -7.89
N THR A 144 -2.28 22.37 -8.32
CA THR A 144 -1.49 21.16 -8.55
C THR A 144 -1.45 20.80 -10.03
N PRO A 145 -0.32 20.23 -10.53
CA PRO A 145 -0.19 19.89 -11.95
C PRO A 145 -0.90 18.61 -12.35
N GLY A 146 -1.35 17.80 -11.39
CA GLY A 146 -1.69 16.39 -11.57
C GLY A 146 -0.47 15.48 -11.38
N ASN A 147 -0.71 14.28 -10.85
CA ASN A 147 0.34 13.28 -10.63
C ASN A 147 0.20 12.13 -11.62
N PRO A 148 0.96 12.12 -12.74
CA PRO A 148 0.87 11.08 -13.78
C PRO A 148 1.29 9.69 -13.31
N LEU A 149 1.95 9.58 -12.14
CA LEU A 149 2.36 8.31 -11.55
C LEU A 149 1.29 7.71 -10.62
N THR A 150 0.13 8.37 -10.47
CA THR A 150 -0.99 7.80 -9.72
C THR A 150 -1.55 6.57 -10.45
N HIS A 151 -1.75 5.48 -9.71
CA HIS A 151 -2.16 4.19 -10.25
C HIS A 151 -3.05 3.43 -9.26
N THR A 152 -3.44 2.20 -9.62
CA THR A 152 -4.37 1.38 -8.86
C THR A 152 -3.68 0.36 -7.94
N ILE A 153 -4.35 0.01 -6.83
CA ILE A 153 -3.97 -1.14 -5.98
C ILE A 153 -5.21 -2.04 -5.80
N LEU A 154 -5.10 -3.31 -6.15
CA LEU A 154 -6.12 -4.32 -5.91
C LEU A 154 -5.89 -5.00 -4.56
N ARG A 155 -6.87 -4.92 -3.65
CA ARG A 155 -6.79 -5.49 -2.29
C ARG A 155 -7.89 -6.49 -1.94
N GLY A 156 -8.69 -6.91 -2.96
CA GLY A 156 -9.90 -7.68 -2.76
C GLY A 156 -11.07 -6.81 -2.27
N ALA A 157 -12.21 -7.43 -2.10
CA ALA A 157 -13.46 -6.81 -1.70
C ALA A 157 -14.12 -7.54 -0.52
N VAL A 158 -15.11 -6.89 0.08
CA VAL A 158 -16.03 -7.51 1.03
C VAL A 158 -17.45 -7.22 0.54
N ASN A 159 -18.24 -8.27 0.31
CA ASN A 159 -19.61 -8.11 -0.15
C ASN A 159 -20.55 -7.71 1.01
N LYS A 160 -21.82 -7.44 0.67
CA LYS A 160 -22.86 -7.06 1.64
C LYS A 160 -23.15 -8.11 2.73
N HIS A 161 -22.69 -9.34 2.54
CA HIS A 161 -22.82 -10.45 3.49
C HIS A 161 -21.56 -10.65 4.35
N GLY A 162 -20.53 -9.77 4.20
CA GLY A 162 -19.27 -9.87 4.94
C GLY A 162 -18.27 -10.89 4.39
N GLN A 163 -18.56 -11.48 3.22
CA GLN A 163 -17.64 -12.43 2.59
C GLN A 163 -16.55 -11.70 1.83
N THR A 164 -15.32 -12.18 1.93
CA THR A 164 -14.19 -11.69 1.15
C THR A 164 -14.26 -12.21 -0.27
N ILE A 165 -14.01 -11.32 -1.24
CA ILE A 165 -13.97 -11.62 -2.66
C ILE A 165 -12.59 -11.19 -3.16
N PRO A 166 -11.73 -12.11 -3.63
CA PRO A 166 -10.45 -11.77 -4.22
C PRO A 166 -10.66 -11.03 -5.56
N ASN A 167 -9.65 -10.26 -5.97
CA ASN A 167 -9.66 -9.54 -7.24
C ASN A 167 -8.27 -9.49 -7.90
N TYR A 168 -7.52 -10.58 -7.78
CA TYR A 168 -6.18 -10.75 -8.35
C TYR A 168 -6.11 -11.83 -9.44
N HIS A 169 -7.20 -12.53 -9.71
CA HIS A 169 -7.23 -13.56 -10.75
C HIS A 169 -7.04 -12.97 -12.14
N TYR A 170 -6.68 -13.80 -13.09
CA TYR A 170 -6.44 -13.39 -14.48
C TYR A 170 -7.58 -12.55 -15.05
N GLU A 171 -8.82 -12.96 -14.83
CA GLU A 171 -10.03 -12.29 -15.33
C GLU A 171 -10.21 -10.89 -14.70
N ASP A 172 -9.86 -10.75 -13.43
CA ASP A 172 -9.90 -9.45 -12.71
C ASP A 172 -8.87 -8.48 -13.30
N LEU A 173 -7.66 -8.98 -13.58
CA LEU A 173 -6.56 -8.18 -14.12
C LEU A 173 -6.86 -7.76 -15.58
N ILE A 174 -7.39 -8.65 -16.42
CA ILE A 174 -7.83 -8.33 -17.79
C ILE A 174 -8.99 -7.33 -17.76
N ARG A 175 -9.96 -7.51 -16.86
CA ARG A 175 -11.06 -6.55 -16.69
C ARG A 175 -10.53 -5.17 -16.33
N LEU A 176 -9.60 -5.08 -15.37
CA LEU A 176 -8.99 -3.82 -14.98
C LEU A 176 -8.21 -3.20 -16.14
N TYR A 177 -7.41 -4.00 -16.88
CA TYR A 177 -6.69 -3.54 -18.06
C TYR A 177 -7.62 -2.86 -19.08
N ASN A 178 -8.72 -3.53 -19.45
CA ASN A 178 -9.70 -3.00 -20.40
C ASN A 178 -10.34 -1.69 -19.87
N MET A 179 -10.66 -1.63 -18.57
CA MET A 179 -11.20 -0.42 -17.97
C MET A 179 -10.18 0.73 -17.91
N TYR A 180 -8.89 0.41 -17.75
CA TYR A 180 -7.81 1.39 -17.81
C TYR A 180 -7.64 1.95 -19.23
N MET A 181 -7.58 1.05 -20.22
CA MET A 181 -7.40 1.43 -21.63
C MET A 181 -8.58 2.22 -22.19
N SER A 182 -9.79 2.07 -21.65
CA SER A 182 -10.96 2.87 -22.03
C SER A 182 -10.94 4.30 -21.48
N ARG A 183 -9.96 4.66 -20.65
CA ARG A 183 -9.77 5.97 -20.07
C ARG A 183 -8.45 6.58 -20.57
N SER A 184 -8.43 7.89 -20.76
CA SER A 184 -7.21 8.62 -21.11
C SER A 184 -6.34 8.84 -19.86
N LEU A 185 -5.82 7.75 -19.29
CA LEU A 185 -4.95 7.77 -18.11
C LEU A 185 -3.51 7.55 -18.52
N GLU A 186 -2.62 8.29 -17.87
CA GLU A 186 -1.18 8.12 -18.05
C GLU A 186 -0.67 6.93 -17.21
N ASN A 187 0.41 6.30 -17.68
CA ASN A 187 1.13 5.24 -16.95
C ASN A 187 0.23 4.15 -16.33
N PRO A 188 -0.58 3.43 -17.12
CA PRO A 188 -1.43 2.36 -16.60
C PRO A 188 -0.63 1.36 -15.77
N ALA A 189 -1.00 1.23 -14.49
CA ALA A 189 -0.30 0.35 -13.56
C ALA A 189 -1.22 -0.18 -12.47
N VAL A 190 -0.95 -1.39 -12.03
CA VAL A 190 -1.56 -2.00 -10.84
C VAL A 190 -0.51 -2.63 -9.94
N ILE A 191 -0.67 -2.41 -8.65
CA ILE A 191 -0.02 -3.18 -7.59
C ILE A 191 -1.06 -4.15 -7.02
N VAL A 192 -0.73 -5.41 -6.87
CA VAL A 192 -1.62 -6.39 -6.24
C VAL A 192 -1.23 -6.57 -4.78
N ASP A 193 -2.13 -6.17 -3.89
CA ASP A 193 -2.02 -6.42 -2.46
C ASP A 193 -2.41 -7.89 -2.20
N ALA A 194 -1.43 -8.71 -1.88
CA ALA A 194 -1.61 -10.15 -1.72
C ALA A 194 -2.24 -10.55 -0.37
N ASN A 195 -2.43 -9.60 0.56
CA ASN A 195 -3.11 -9.84 1.83
C ASN A 195 -4.55 -9.30 1.81
N HIS A 196 -5.04 -8.77 2.94
CA HIS A 196 -6.39 -8.22 3.13
C HIS A 196 -7.49 -9.16 2.63
N SER A 197 -8.42 -8.69 1.79
CA SER A 197 -9.50 -9.53 1.28
C SER A 197 -9.07 -10.48 0.16
N ASN A 198 -7.93 -10.23 -0.48
CA ASN A 198 -7.37 -11.15 -1.48
C ASN A 198 -6.96 -12.49 -0.86
N SER A 199 -6.41 -12.48 0.34
CA SER A 199 -6.05 -13.69 1.10
C SER A 199 -7.14 -14.17 2.06
N GLY A 200 -8.26 -13.43 2.19
CA GLY A 200 -9.21 -13.63 3.28
C GLY A 200 -8.57 -13.47 4.66
N LYS A 201 -7.49 -12.67 4.77
CA LYS A 201 -6.62 -12.47 5.95
C LYS A 201 -5.84 -13.72 6.38
N GLN A 202 -5.73 -14.71 5.50
CA GLN A 202 -4.86 -15.89 5.70
C GLN A 202 -3.45 -15.50 5.22
N TYR A 203 -2.59 -15.06 6.13
CA TYR A 203 -1.31 -14.45 5.76
C TYR A 203 -0.37 -15.36 4.96
N LEU A 204 -0.43 -16.67 5.11
CA LEU A 204 0.35 -17.63 4.33
C LEU A 204 -0.09 -17.72 2.86
N GLU A 205 -1.35 -17.39 2.55
CA GLU A 205 -1.86 -17.36 1.19
C GLU A 205 -1.19 -16.29 0.31
N GLN A 206 -0.57 -15.30 0.90
CA GLN A 206 0.16 -14.27 0.16
C GLN A 206 1.18 -14.87 -0.82
N ILE A 207 1.85 -15.96 -0.43
CA ILE A 207 2.87 -16.63 -1.27
C ILE A 207 2.22 -17.21 -2.53
N ARG A 208 1.09 -17.90 -2.38
CA ARG A 208 0.36 -18.48 -3.51
C ARG A 208 -0.19 -17.39 -4.42
N ILE A 209 -0.78 -16.34 -3.84
CA ILE A 209 -1.38 -15.24 -4.59
C ILE A 209 -0.33 -14.52 -5.46
N VAL A 210 0.83 -14.22 -4.90
CA VAL A 210 1.93 -13.60 -5.64
C VAL A 210 2.34 -14.48 -6.83
N LYS A 211 2.50 -15.80 -6.62
CA LYS A 211 2.85 -16.73 -7.70
C LYS A 211 1.79 -16.81 -8.79
N GLU A 212 0.51 -16.76 -8.44
CA GLU A 212 -0.60 -16.75 -9.39
C GLU A 212 -0.63 -15.47 -10.23
N VAL A 213 -0.41 -14.30 -9.60
CA VAL A 213 -0.29 -13.02 -10.32
C VAL A 213 0.87 -13.05 -11.31
N LEU A 214 2.04 -13.51 -10.90
CA LEU A 214 3.21 -13.62 -11.78
C LEU A 214 3.00 -14.65 -12.89
N HIS A 215 2.28 -15.73 -12.61
CA HIS A 215 1.88 -16.70 -13.64
C HIS A 215 0.97 -16.04 -14.67
N SER A 216 -0.02 -15.25 -14.25
CA SER A 216 -0.89 -14.49 -15.15
C SER A 216 -0.10 -13.52 -16.04
N CYS A 217 0.95 -12.87 -15.49
CA CYS A 217 1.84 -12.01 -16.26
C CYS A 217 2.62 -12.77 -17.36
N LYS A 218 2.95 -14.04 -17.14
CA LYS A 218 3.61 -14.87 -18.18
C LYS A 218 2.69 -15.25 -19.32
N HIS A 219 1.39 -15.37 -19.06
CA HIS A 219 0.41 -15.80 -20.04
C HIS A 219 -0.22 -14.66 -20.84
N SER A 220 -0.13 -13.41 -20.38
CA SER A 220 -0.75 -12.27 -21.04
C SER A 220 0.18 -11.07 -21.07
N ALA A 221 0.50 -10.59 -22.26
CA ALA A 221 1.27 -9.36 -22.46
C ALA A 221 0.55 -8.14 -21.88
N ASP A 222 -0.77 -8.07 -21.93
CA ASP A 222 -1.58 -6.99 -21.38
C ASP A 222 -1.53 -6.98 -19.86
N VAL A 223 -1.66 -8.14 -19.22
CA VAL A 223 -1.50 -8.28 -17.77
C VAL A 223 -0.07 -7.93 -17.35
N LYS A 224 0.95 -8.41 -18.07
CA LYS A 224 2.36 -8.07 -17.82
C LYS A 224 2.62 -6.56 -17.95
N LYS A 225 1.98 -5.92 -18.93
CA LYS A 225 2.08 -4.47 -19.12
C LYS A 225 1.43 -3.69 -17.97
N LEU A 226 0.32 -4.19 -17.43
CA LEU A 226 -0.44 -3.53 -16.36
C LEU A 226 0.18 -3.75 -14.98
N VAL A 227 0.50 -5.00 -14.61
CA VAL A 227 1.01 -5.36 -13.29
C VAL A 227 2.46 -4.88 -13.13
N LYS A 228 2.69 -3.97 -12.18
CA LYS A 228 4.02 -3.40 -11.89
C LYS A 228 4.62 -3.91 -10.60
N GLY A 229 3.83 -4.56 -9.77
CA GLY A 229 4.34 -5.10 -8.52
C GLY A 229 3.27 -5.77 -7.67
N VAL A 230 3.72 -6.28 -6.56
CA VAL A 230 2.89 -6.90 -5.52
C VAL A 230 3.17 -6.23 -4.18
N MET A 231 2.18 -6.23 -3.31
CA MET A 231 2.29 -5.73 -1.93
C MET A 231 2.10 -6.90 -0.97
N VAL A 232 3.04 -7.08 -0.06
CA VAL A 232 3.08 -8.20 0.89
C VAL A 232 3.18 -7.66 2.31
N GLU A 233 2.42 -8.20 3.23
CA GLU A 233 2.55 -7.92 4.66
C GLU A 233 3.49 -8.92 5.32
N SER A 234 4.60 -8.42 5.82
CA SER A 234 5.73 -9.19 6.33
C SER A 234 6.25 -8.57 7.63
N TYR A 235 6.72 -9.42 8.52
CA TYR A 235 7.39 -9.02 9.76
C TYR A 235 8.55 -9.98 10.07
N ILE A 236 9.21 -9.86 11.24
CA ILE A 236 10.31 -10.78 11.60
C ILE A 236 9.74 -12.16 11.93
N GLU A 237 8.79 -12.19 12.87
CA GLU A 237 8.11 -13.40 13.29
C GLU A 237 6.74 -13.55 12.60
N PRO A 238 6.34 -14.77 12.18
CA PRO A 238 5.09 -14.99 11.47
C PRO A 238 3.86 -14.82 12.36
N GLY A 239 2.73 -14.48 11.73
CA GLY A 239 1.45 -14.32 12.39
C GLY A 239 1.29 -12.97 13.06
N ASN A 240 0.52 -12.94 14.15
CA ASN A 240 0.32 -11.75 14.99
C ASN A 240 0.18 -12.12 16.47
N GLN A 241 0.21 -11.11 17.32
CA GLN A 241 0.05 -11.18 18.77
C GLN A 241 -0.85 -10.05 19.26
N LYS A 242 -1.31 -10.14 20.50
CA LYS A 242 -1.97 -9.04 21.19
C LYS A 242 -0.93 -8.07 21.77
N VAL A 243 -1.32 -6.80 21.94
CA VAL A 243 -0.51 -5.83 22.68
C VAL A 243 -0.25 -6.38 24.08
N GLY A 244 1.01 -6.31 24.54
CA GLY A 244 1.42 -6.82 25.86
C GLY A 244 1.90 -8.28 25.88
N GLU A 245 1.80 -9.06 24.79
CA GLU A 245 2.37 -10.43 24.75
C GLU A 245 3.91 -10.45 24.63
N GLY A 246 4.53 -9.33 24.20
CA GLY A 246 5.97 -9.11 24.28
C GLY A 246 6.87 -9.92 23.36
N ILE A 247 6.34 -10.60 22.35
CA ILE A 247 7.15 -11.34 21.38
C ILE A 247 7.81 -10.33 20.42
N TYR A 248 9.12 -10.17 20.53
CA TYR A 248 9.86 -9.26 19.67
C TYR A 248 9.74 -9.63 18.19
N GLY A 249 9.51 -8.63 17.33
CA GLY A 249 9.43 -8.84 15.89
C GLY A 249 8.14 -9.50 15.39
N LYS A 250 7.08 -9.61 16.24
CA LYS A 250 5.78 -10.13 15.85
C LYS A 250 4.73 -9.02 15.77
N SER A 251 3.93 -9.01 14.70
CA SER A 251 2.92 -7.98 14.47
C SER A 251 1.89 -7.91 15.61
N ILE A 252 1.54 -6.71 16.05
CA ILE A 252 0.45 -6.45 17.01
C ILE A 252 -0.86 -6.03 16.31
N THR A 253 -0.92 -6.18 15.00
CA THR A 253 -2.10 -5.83 14.18
C THR A 253 -2.47 -7.00 13.26
N ASP A 254 -2.35 -6.85 11.93
CA ASP A 254 -2.68 -7.92 10.99
C ASP A 254 -1.58 -9.00 11.00
N ALA A 255 -1.95 -10.26 10.78
CA ALA A 255 -1.00 -11.35 10.71
C ALA A 255 -0.13 -11.23 9.44
N CYS A 256 1.16 -11.43 9.58
CA CYS A 256 2.18 -11.22 8.55
C CYS A 256 2.95 -12.50 8.24
N LEU A 257 3.57 -12.57 7.05
CA LEU A 257 4.62 -13.55 6.77
C LEU A 257 5.80 -13.30 7.72
N GLY A 258 6.50 -14.36 8.11
CA GLY A 258 7.76 -14.27 8.81
C GLY A 258 8.91 -13.92 7.87
N TRP A 259 10.10 -13.69 8.43
CA TRP A 259 11.28 -13.36 7.63
C TRP A 259 11.66 -14.45 6.63
N ASN A 260 11.68 -15.71 7.06
CA ASN A 260 12.11 -16.82 6.21
C ASN A 260 11.21 -17.00 4.97
N GLU A 261 9.89 -16.92 5.16
CA GLU A 261 8.92 -16.98 4.08
C GLU A 261 9.05 -15.77 3.15
N SER A 262 9.27 -14.59 3.72
CA SER A 262 9.40 -13.35 2.96
C SER A 262 10.68 -13.32 2.13
N GLU A 263 11.81 -13.73 2.69
CA GLU A 263 13.08 -13.82 1.98
C GLU A 263 12.98 -14.79 0.81
N LYS A 264 12.44 -15.99 1.05
CA LYS A 264 12.21 -16.99 0.00
C LYS A 264 11.30 -16.46 -1.10
N LEU A 265 10.19 -15.79 -0.71
CA LEU A 265 9.26 -15.21 -1.68
C LEU A 265 9.92 -14.15 -2.58
N LEU A 266 10.82 -13.32 -2.04
CA LEU A 266 11.55 -12.33 -2.81
C LEU A 266 12.47 -12.97 -3.87
N TYR A 267 13.14 -14.07 -3.54
CA TYR A 267 13.91 -14.84 -4.53
C TYR A 267 13.00 -15.51 -5.57
N ASP A 268 11.88 -16.12 -5.14
CA ASP A 268 10.90 -16.72 -6.05
C ASP A 268 10.34 -15.67 -7.04
N ILE A 269 10.08 -14.43 -6.59
CA ILE A 269 9.67 -13.33 -7.47
C ILE A 269 10.76 -13.01 -8.49
N ALA A 270 12.01 -12.86 -8.05
CA ALA A 270 13.13 -12.53 -8.93
C ALA A 270 13.39 -13.60 -9.99
N ASP A 271 13.07 -14.87 -9.71
CA ASP A 271 13.21 -15.97 -10.66
C ASP A 271 12.02 -16.03 -11.66
N LEU A 272 10.90 -15.42 -11.32
CA LEU A 272 9.67 -15.46 -12.12
C LEU A 272 9.47 -14.25 -13.06
N VAL A 273 10.16 -13.13 -12.84
CA VAL A 273 10.04 -11.89 -13.66
C VAL A 273 11.06 -11.80 -14.79
#